data_21626aaa51d2278ee2866e0def003c4e
#
_entry.id   21626aaa51d2278ee2866e0def003c4e
#
_cell.length_a   1.000
_cell.length_b   1.000
_cell.length_c   1.000
_cell.angle_alpha   90.00
_cell.angle_beta   90.00
_cell.angle_gamma   90.00
#
_symmetry.space_group_name_H-M   'P 1'
#
loop_
_entity.id
_entity.type
_entity.pdbx_description
1 polymer ?
#
loop_
_entity_poly.entity_id
_entity_poly.type
_entity_poly.pdbx_seq_one_letter_code
_entity_poly.pdbx_strand_id
1 'polypeptide(L)'
;MAHKNPEKPEKSQKELRATLEQKFASLKPTLQAGAKEYEQALKDDVFEDQDGEPAGTGEARKQALQKKLTALFDRAEKLKAKLDSGEILSQATPEISTTYTHPDGKAETITLDFEAKLQEFISFYQKTNIDLPADFEDTVRNLWERNQTEIEQAIEQKGFDDMLIIPGNIPLTELKDKLTMENGYWESSSFKEGNSFAGAVSLNTDKPRIILYHKKTLPEVQAETGLDVHLNITAGDALKLFQQNPDQHMTLADFIIMERKVFEESGIHISDWNKKSGQWLNTKSAARLVYSCWNPSAHQLYVNADALTNRHGVLGVRPACCFY
;
A
#
# COMPACT_ATOMS: atom_id res chain seq x y z
N MET A 1 40.88 6.08 5.30
CA MET A 1 40.68 4.61 5.31
C MET A 1 39.26 4.35 4.87
N ALA A 2 39.07 3.84 3.64
CA ALA A 2 37.74 3.54 3.11
C ALA A 2 37.29 2.20 3.68
N HIS A 3 36.21 2.19 4.47
CA HIS A 3 35.53 0.98 4.90
C HIS A 3 34.90 0.32 3.66
N LYS A 4 35.47 -0.78 3.19
CA LYS A 4 34.78 -1.68 2.26
C LYS A 4 33.60 -2.30 3.02
N ASN A 5 32.37 -2.02 2.54
CA ASN A 5 31.20 -2.80 2.93
C ASN A 5 31.46 -4.26 2.57
N PRO A 6 31.15 -5.23 3.46
CA PRO A 6 31.25 -6.65 3.11
C PRO A 6 30.18 -6.95 2.06
N GLU A 7 30.63 -7.39 0.88
CA GLU A 7 29.75 -7.92 -0.17
C GLU A 7 28.91 -9.05 0.43
N LYS A 8 27.57 -8.91 0.36
CA LYS A 8 26.65 -10.01 0.69
C LYS A 8 26.94 -11.18 -0.26
N PRO A 9 27.02 -12.42 0.24
CA PRO A 9 27.28 -13.56 -0.63
C PRO A 9 26.15 -13.71 -1.63
N GLU A 10 26.45 -13.62 -2.92
CA GLU A 10 25.52 -14.00 -3.98
C GLU A 10 25.08 -15.45 -3.77
N LYS A 11 23.76 -15.68 -3.68
CA LYS A 11 23.22 -17.04 -3.67
C LYS A 11 23.65 -17.76 -4.95
N SER A 12 24.19 -18.95 -4.81
CA SER A 12 24.60 -19.72 -5.98
C SER A 12 23.41 -20.09 -6.85
N GLN A 13 23.62 -20.23 -8.16
CA GLN A 13 22.59 -20.68 -9.12
C GLN A 13 21.86 -21.95 -8.66
N LYS A 14 22.56 -22.83 -7.94
CA LYS A 14 22.01 -24.05 -7.37
C LYS A 14 21.01 -23.80 -6.27
N GLU A 15 21.25 -22.80 -5.41
CA GLU A 15 20.32 -22.41 -4.32
C GLU A 15 19.07 -21.73 -4.85
N LEU A 16 19.21 -20.90 -5.90
CA LEU A 16 18.08 -20.28 -6.58
C LEU A 16 17.18 -21.31 -7.27
N ARG A 17 17.78 -22.30 -7.96
CA ARG A 17 17.03 -23.38 -8.57
C ARG A 17 16.29 -24.24 -7.53
N ALA A 18 16.95 -24.59 -6.42
CA ALA A 18 16.32 -25.32 -5.33
C ALA A 18 15.13 -24.56 -4.72
N THR A 19 15.25 -23.23 -4.57
CA THR A 19 14.16 -22.37 -4.10
C THR A 19 12.96 -22.37 -5.06
N LEU A 20 13.21 -22.33 -6.39
CA LEU A 20 12.17 -22.40 -7.41
C LEU A 20 11.46 -23.76 -7.43
N GLU A 21 12.24 -24.85 -7.35
CA GLU A 21 11.73 -26.21 -7.27
C GLU A 21 10.84 -26.38 -6.02
N GLN A 22 11.25 -25.81 -4.90
CA GLN A 22 10.45 -25.81 -3.66
C GLN A 22 9.15 -25.00 -3.81
N LYS A 23 9.22 -23.79 -4.41
CA LYS A 23 8.02 -22.97 -4.69
C LYS A 23 7.06 -23.69 -5.65
N PHE A 24 7.55 -24.33 -6.68
CA PHE A 24 6.73 -25.14 -7.60
C PHE A 24 6.10 -26.34 -6.89
N ALA A 25 6.86 -27.06 -6.07
CA ALA A 25 6.36 -28.17 -5.27
C ALA A 25 5.26 -27.73 -4.29
N SER A 26 5.36 -26.54 -3.70
CA SER A 26 4.33 -25.98 -2.80
C SER A 26 3.03 -25.60 -3.50
N LEU A 27 3.06 -25.27 -4.79
CA LEU A 27 1.85 -24.92 -5.56
C LEU A 27 1.05 -26.19 -5.99
N LYS A 28 1.72 -27.31 -6.13
CA LYS A 28 1.11 -28.56 -6.62
C LYS A 28 -0.10 -29.04 -5.77
N PRO A 29 -0.01 -29.07 -4.43
CA PRO A 29 -1.16 -29.43 -3.58
C PRO A 29 -2.33 -28.44 -3.73
N THR A 30 -2.05 -27.14 -3.82
CA THR A 30 -3.07 -26.10 -4.00
C THR A 30 -3.80 -26.22 -5.33
N LEU A 31 -3.07 -26.50 -6.41
CA LEU A 31 -3.64 -26.79 -7.74
C LEU A 31 -4.51 -28.04 -7.71
N GLN A 32 -4.06 -29.10 -7.05
CA GLN A 32 -4.82 -30.34 -6.93
C GLN A 32 -6.09 -30.17 -6.08
N ALA A 33 -6.01 -29.42 -5.00
CA ALA A 33 -7.15 -29.10 -4.15
C ALA A 33 -8.18 -28.25 -4.92
N GLY A 34 -7.74 -27.19 -5.60
CA GLY A 34 -8.61 -26.33 -6.40
C GLY A 34 -9.26 -27.07 -7.58
N ALA A 35 -8.53 -27.97 -8.24
CA ALA A 35 -9.11 -28.81 -9.31
C ALA A 35 -10.19 -29.74 -8.78
N LYS A 36 -9.97 -30.38 -7.62
CA LYS A 36 -10.97 -31.23 -6.96
C LYS A 36 -12.21 -30.44 -6.54
N GLU A 37 -12.01 -29.26 -5.98
CA GLU A 37 -13.12 -28.38 -5.57
C GLU A 37 -13.97 -27.97 -6.79
N TYR A 38 -13.31 -27.65 -7.92
CA TYR A 38 -13.98 -27.32 -9.17
C TYR A 38 -14.73 -28.52 -9.77
N GLU A 39 -14.10 -29.72 -9.79
CA GLU A 39 -14.74 -30.93 -10.23
C GLU A 39 -15.97 -31.32 -9.39
N GLN A 40 -15.86 -31.15 -8.06
CA GLN A 40 -16.98 -31.40 -7.16
C GLN A 40 -18.10 -30.39 -7.38
N ALA A 41 -17.78 -29.12 -7.55
CA ALA A 41 -18.74 -28.08 -7.86
C ALA A 41 -19.46 -28.30 -9.20
N LEU A 42 -18.78 -28.93 -10.17
CA LEU A 42 -19.42 -29.37 -11.46
C LEU A 42 -20.35 -30.56 -11.31
N LYS A 43 -20.07 -31.48 -10.38
CA LYS A 43 -20.85 -32.69 -10.16
C LYS A 43 -22.11 -32.44 -9.36
N ASP A 44 -22.02 -31.49 -8.42
CA ASP A 44 -23.12 -31.28 -7.46
C ASP A 44 -24.30 -30.52 -8.09
N ASP A 45 -24.20 -30.00 -9.32
CA ASP A 45 -25.20 -29.22 -10.08
C ASP A 45 -26.16 -28.37 -9.19
N VAL A 46 -25.86 -28.34 -7.91
CA VAL A 46 -26.62 -27.71 -6.82
C VAL A 46 -25.72 -26.73 -6.16
N PHE A 47 -25.60 -25.55 -6.76
CA PHE A 47 -25.10 -24.39 -6.04
C PHE A 47 -26.26 -23.79 -5.22
N GLU A 48 -26.70 -24.50 -4.21
CA GLU A 48 -27.53 -23.92 -3.18
C GLU A 48 -26.63 -23.02 -2.32
N ASP A 49 -26.93 -21.75 -2.34
CA ASP A 49 -26.39 -20.83 -1.33
C ASP A 49 -26.87 -21.31 0.04
N GLN A 50 -25.99 -21.32 1.03
CA GLN A 50 -26.33 -21.64 2.42
C GLN A 50 -27.41 -20.70 2.99
N ASP A 51 -27.74 -19.62 2.29
CA ASP A 51 -28.69 -18.58 2.68
C ASP A 51 -29.97 -18.53 1.84
N GLY A 52 -30.20 -19.46 0.90
CA GLY A 52 -31.47 -19.58 0.15
C GLY A 52 -31.73 -18.47 -0.88
N GLU A 53 -30.70 -17.81 -1.38
CA GLU A 53 -30.79 -16.78 -2.41
C GLU A 53 -30.92 -17.36 -3.83
N PRO A 54 -31.58 -16.67 -4.77
CA PRO A 54 -31.98 -17.25 -6.06
C PRO A 54 -30.83 -17.48 -7.04
N ALA A 55 -31.02 -18.43 -7.90
CA ALA A 55 -30.16 -19.12 -8.90
C ALA A 55 -29.11 -18.35 -9.73
N GLY A 56 -28.84 -17.08 -9.45
CA GLY A 56 -27.75 -16.32 -10.08
C GLY A 56 -26.37 -16.50 -9.44
N THR A 57 -26.32 -16.98 -8.21
CA THR A 57 -25.11 -17.03 -7.37
C THR A 57 -24.23 -18.23 -7.67
N GLY A 58 -24.79 -19.36 -8.05
CA GLY A 58 -24.04 -20.57 -8.41
C GLY A 58 -23.13 -20.40 -9.62
N GLU A 59 -23.62 -19.75 -10.67
CA GLU A 59 -22.84 -19.49 -11.88
C GLU A 59 -21.73 -18.45 -11.62
N ALA A 60 -21.98 -17.43 -10.81
CA ALA A 60 -20.98 -16.45 -10.40
C ALA A 60 -19.84 -17.09 -9.58
N ARG A 61 -20.19 -18.02 -8.67
CA ARG A 61 -19.21 -18.78 -7.88
C ARG A 61 -18.37 -19.71 -8.77
N LYS A 62 -19.01 -20.39 -9.71
CA LYS A 62 -18.34 -21.24 -10.69
C LYS A 62 -17.35 -20.45 -11.55
N GLN A 63 -17.76 -19.29 -12.06
CA GLN A 63 -16.88 -18.40 -12.83
C GLN A 63 -15.73 -17.86 -11.97
N ALA A 64 -15.96 -17.53 -10.71
CA ALA A 64 -14.93 -17.09 -9.78
C ALA A 64 -13.92 -18.21 -9.49
N LEU A 65 -14.36 -19.43 -9.27
CA LEU A 65 -13.51 -20.61 -9.08
C LEU A 65 -12.70 -20.92 -10.34
N GLN A 66 -13.33 -20.86 -11.51
CA GLN A 66 -12.66 -21.06 -12.81
C GLN A 66 -11.56 -20.00 -13.02
N LYS A 67 -11.86 -18.73 -12.74
CA LYS A 67 -10.87 -17.64 -12.82
C LYS A 67 -9.67 -17.84 -11.88
N LYS A 68 -9.93 -18.29 -10.64
CA LYS A 68 -8.86 -18.60 -9.68
C LYS A 68 -7.99 -19.77 -10.14
N LEU A 69 -8.61 -20.84 -10.66
CA LEU A 69 -7.89 -21.98 -11.19
C LEU A 69 -7.04 -21.61 -12.40
N THR A 70 -7.59 -20.87 -13.37
CA THR A 70 -6.84 -20.40 -14.53
C THR A 70 -5.62 -19.60 -14.09
N ALA A 71 -5.77 -18.64 -13.16
CA ALA A 71 -4.66 -17.85 -12.65
C ALA A 71 -3.57 -18.70 -11.95
N LEU A 72 -3.96 -19.76 -11.23
CA LEU A 72 -3.02 -20.70 -10.61
C LEU A 72 -2.28 -21.56 -11.66
N PHE A 73 -2.97 -22.03 -12.69
CA PHE A 73 -2.36 -22.78 -13.79
C PHE A 73 -1.37 -21.91 -14.56
N ASP A 74 -1.75 -20.67 -14.94
CA ASP A 74 -0.87 -19.72 -15.64
C ASP A 74 0.41 -19.44 -14.81
N ARG A 75 0.24 -19.32 -13.50
CA ARG A 75 1.38 -19.14 -12.59
C ARG A 75 2.29 -20.36 -12.53
N ALA A 76 1.69 -21.55 -12.46
CA ALA A 76 2.44 -22.80 -12.45
C ALA A 76 3.18 -23.05 -13.77
N GLU A 77 2.55 -22.75 -14.93
CA GLU A 77 3.18 -22.84 -16.24
C GLU A 77 4.35 -21.84 -16.40
N LYS A 78 4.16 -20.61 -15.96
CA LYS A 78 5.24 -19.60 -15.97
C LYS A 78 6.44 -20.04 -15.11
N LEU A 79 6.17 -20.57 -13.91
CA LEU A 79 7.24 -21.11 -13.05
C LEU A 79 7.93 -22.32 -13.68
N LYS A 80 7.17 -23.21 -14.29
CA LYS A 80 7.74 -24.37 -14.99
C LYS A 80 8.58 -23.94 -16.19
N ALA A 81 8.10 -23.02 -17.02
CA ALA A 81 8.85 -22.49 -18.15
C ALA A 81 10.18 -21.87 -17.70
N LYS A 82 10.20 -21.13 -16.60
CA LYS A 82 11.43 -20.56 -15.99
C LYS A 82 12.38 -21.63 -15.48
N LEU A 83 11.87 -22.72 -14.90
CA LEU A 83 12.68 -23.87 -14.49
C LEU A 83 13.27 -24.61 -15.69
N ASP A 84 12.48 -24.84 -16.74
CA ASP A 84 12.86 -25.60 -17.92
C ASP A 84 13.83 -24.81 -18.83
N SER A 85 13.66 -23.48 -18.91
CA SER A 85 14.57 -22.60 -19.69
C SER A 85 15.96 -22.46 -19.05
N GLY A 86 16.10 -22.88 -17.80
CA GLY A 86 17.31 -22.56 -17.03
C GLY A 86 17.47 -21.07 -16.77
N GLU A 87 16.45 -20.30 -17.14
CA GLU A 87 16.35 -18.89 -16.80
C GLU A 87 16.24 -18.81 -15.30
N ILE A 88 17.41 -18.70 -14.69
CA ILE A 88 17.50 -18.38 -13.29
C ILE A 88 16.80 -17.03 -13.22
N LEU A 89 15.71 -17.00 -12.44
CA LEU A 89 15.13 -15.71 -12.09
C LEU A 89 16.30 -14.81 -11.73
N SER A 90 16.65 -13.90 -12.63
CA SER A 90 17.34 -12.71 -12.17
C SER A 90 16.57 -12.36 -10.92
N GLN A 91 17.23 -12.36 -9.78
CA GLN A 91 16.57 -11.91 -8.57
C GLN A 91 15.89 -10.63 -9.02
N ALA A 92 14.54 -10.59 -8.93
CA ALA A 92 13.84 -9.34 -9.16
C ALA A 92 14.68 -8.32 -8.46
N THR A 93 15.25 -7.39 -9.19
CA THR A 93 16.26 -6.51 -8.62
C THR A 93 15.60 -5.89 -7.43
N PRO A 94 16.09 -6.05 -6.20
CA PRO A 94 15.45 -5.44 -5.03
C PRO A 94 15.43 -3.92 -5.16
N GLU A 95 16.08 -3.41 -6.21
CA GLU A 95 16.28 -2.00 -6.49
C GLU A 95 15.69 -1.65 -7.85
N ILE A 96 14.83 -0.63 -7.88
CA ILE A 96 14.39 0.06 -9.09
C ILE A 96 15.15 1.40 -9.13
N SER A 97 15.84 1.62 -10.26
CA SER A 97 16.51 2.91 -10.53
C SER A 97 16.04 3.42 -11.88
N THR A 98 15.28 4.50 -11.88
CA THR A 98 14.73 5.10 -13.11
C THR A 98 14.89 6.61 -13.11
N THR A 99 14.74 7.23 -14.28
CA THR A 99 14.92 8.67 -14.44
C THR A 99 13.56 9.34 -14.53
N TYR A 100 13.30 10.22 -13.59
CA TYR A 100 12.17 11.16 -13.65
C TYR A 100 12.60 12.46 -14.29
N THR A 101 11.78 13.01 -15.18
CA THR A 101 12.03 14.32 -15.79
C THR A 101 11.04 15.34 -15.23
N HIS A 102 11.57 16.31 -14.50
CA HIS A 102 10.80 17.41 -13.94
C HIS A 102 10.17 18.30 -15.03
N PRO A 103 9.10 19.05 -14.70
CA PRO A 103 8.48 19.96 -15.68
C PRO A 103 9.41 21.03 -16.25
N ASP A 104 10.47 21.38 -15.53
CA ASP A 104 11.52 22.31 -16.00
C ASP A 104 12.56 21.67 -16.92
N GLY A 105 12.41 20.38 -17.23
CA GLY A 105 13.31 19.59 -18.08
C GLY A 105 14.51 19.00 -17.34
N LYS A 106 14.61 19.15 -16.03
CA LYS A 106 15.66 18.57 -15.20
C LYS A 106 15.44 17.08 -15.01
N ALA A 107 16.45 16.27 -15.23
CA ALA A 107 16.37 14.83 -14.99
C ALA A 107 16.93 14.51 -13.59
N GLU A 108 16.21 13.66 -12.86
CA GLU A 108 16.61 13.11 -11.56
C GLU A 108 16.55 11.60 -11.62
N THR A 109 17.59 10.92 -11.13
CA THR A 109 17.54 9.46 -10.95
C THR A 109 16.98 9.16 -9.58
N ILE A 110 15.84 8.47 -9.55
CA ILE A 110 15.20 8.00 -8.33
C ILE A 110 15.51 6.51 -8.18
N THR A 111 16.01 6.15 -7.01
CA THR A 111 16.36 4.76 -6.68
C THR A 111 15.57 4.33 -5.45
N LEU A 112 14.81 3.25 -5.57
CA LEU A 112 14.10 2.60 -4.48
C LEU A 112 14.66 1.21 -4.24
N ASP A 113 15.29 1.00 -3.08
CA ASP A 113 15.75 -0.32 -2.61
C ASP A 113 14.63 -0.97 -1.78
N PHE A 114 13.91 -1.88 -2.40
CA PHE A 114 12.79 -2.57 -1.78
C PHE A 114 13.20 -3.40 -0.56
N GLU A 115 14.31 -4.17 -0.64
CA GLU A 115 14.71 -5.02 0.48
C GLU A 115 15.17 -4.19 1.68
N ALA A 116 15.90 -3.10 1.44
CA ALA A 116 16.25 -2.17 2.50
C ALA A 116 15.00 -1.57 3.15
N LYS A 117 14.04 -1.10 2.35
CA LYS A 117 12.76 -0.57 2.87
C LYS A 117 11.95 -1.62 3.60
N LEU A 118 11.86 -2.86 3.10
CA LEU A 118 11.15 -3.94 3.78
C LEU A 118 11.74 -4.19 5.17
N GLN A 119 13.06 -4.26 5.31
CA GLN A 119 13.72 -4.46 6.60
C GLN A 119 13.52 -3.26 7.54
N GLU A 120 13.53 -2.04 7.02
CA GLU A 120 13.19 -0.84 7.79
C GLU A 120 11.77 -0.91 8.35
N PHE A 121 10.79 -1.32 7.54
CA PHE A 121 9.39 -1.44 7.97
C PHE A 121 9.17 -2.59 8.95
N ILE A 122 9.81 -3.74 8.76
CA ILE A 122 9.78 -4.84 9.73
C ILE A 122 10.31 -4.35 11.08
N SER A 123 11.46 -3.68 11.09
CA SER A 123 12.06 -3.12 12.30
C SER A 123 11.16 -2.06 12.97
N PHE A 124 10.52 -1.21 12.15
CA PHE A 124 9.57 -0.20 12.61
C PHE A 124 8.36 -0.83 13.29
N TYR A 125 7.74 -1.86 12.69
CA TYR A 125 6.58 -2.55 13.27
C TYR A 125 6.95 -3.31 14.54
N GLN A 126 8.09 -3.98 14.56
CA GLN A 126 8.61 -4.64 15.78
C GLN A 126 8.84 -3.63 16.91
N LYS A 127 9.49 -2.51 16.64
CA LYS A 127 9.76 -1.44 17.62
C LYS A 127 8.46 -0.82 18.18
N THR A 128 7.43 -0.74 17.35
CA THR A 128 6.13 -0.18 17.73
C THR A 128 5.14 -1.23 18.26
N ASN A 129 5.57 -2.50 18.40
CA ASN A 129 4.76 -3.63 18.82
C ASN A 129 3.50 -3.85 17.95
N ILE A 130 3.60 -3.56 16.66
CA ILE A 130 2.57 -3.91 15.68
C ILE A 130 2.87 -5.31 15.17
N ASP A 131 1.92 -6.23 15.37
CA ASP A 131 2.07 -7.61 14.93
C ASP A 131 1.97 -7.72 13.41
N LEU A 132 2.94 -8.41 12.81
CA LEU A 132 2.94 -8.70 11.39
C LEU A 132 2.35 -10.09 11.13
N PRO A 133 1.55 -10.28 10.06
CA PRO A 133 1.15 -11.60 9.60
C PRO A 133 2.38 -12.50 9.35
N ALA A 134 2.26 -13.79 9.65
CA ALA A 134 3.39 -14.73 9.50
C ALA A 134 3.95 -14.81 8.05
N ASP A 135 3.10 -14.55 7.06
CA ASP A 135 3.43 -14.54 5.64
C ASP A 135 3.66 -13.14 5.07
N PHE A 136 3.76 -12.12 5.93
CA PHE A 136 3.86 -10.72 5.52
C PHE A 136 5.01 -10.46 4.55
N GLU A 137 6.22 -10.90 4.89
CA GLU A 137 7.40 -10.68 4.06
C GLU A 137 7.25 -11.31 2.67
N ASP A 138 6.81 -12.57 2.62
CA ASP A 138 6.61 -13.27 1.34
C ASP A 138 5.49 -12.63 0.51
N THR A 139 4.42 -12.20 1.17
CA THR A 139 3.32 -11.50 0.50
C THR A 139 3.78 -10.20 -0.12
N VAL A 140 4.55 -9.39 0.60
CA VAL A 140 5.02 -8.09 0.12
C VAL A 140 6.08 -8.25 -0.97
N ARG A 141 6.99 -9.25 -0.87
CA ARG A 141 7.93 -9.58 -1.95
C ARG A 141 7.21 -10.00 -3.23
N ASN A 142 6.17 -10.82 -3.11
CA ASN A 142 5.34 -11.19 -4.26
C ASN A 142 4.60 -9.97 -4.86
N LEU A 143 4.17 -9.01 -4.02
CA LEU A 143 3.58 -7.74 -4.49
C LEU A 143 4.60 -6.93 -5.30
N TRP A 144 5.80 -6.76 -4.77
CA TRP A 144 6.89 -6.07 -5.46
C TRP A 144 7.24 -6.74 -6.79
N GLU A 145 7.51 -8.05 -6.76
CA GLU A 145 7.91 -8.81 -7.95
C GLU A 145 6.90 -8.70 -9.09
N ARG A 146 5.60 -8.78 -8.79
CA ARG A 146 4.56 -8.76 -9.82
C ARG A 146 4.23 -7.36 -10.35
N ASN A 147 4.55 -6.31 -9.60
CA ASN A 147 4.20 -4.93 -9.96
C ASN A 147 5.45 -4.08 -10.31
N GLN A 148 6.64 -4.68 -10.49
CA GLN A 148 7.88 -3.92 -10.76
C GLN A 148 7.75 -2.95 -11.93
N THR A 149 7.16 -3.41 -13.03
CA THR A 149 6.99 -2.58 -14.23
C THR A 149 6.08 -1.39 -13.97
N GLU A 150 4.97 -1.61 -13.27
CA GLU A 150 4.02 -0.56 -12.91
C GLU A 150 4.60 0.41 -11.89
N ILE A 151 5.41 -0.08 -10.95
CA ILE A 151 6.14 0.72 -9.97
C ILE A 151 7.16 1.61 -10.69
N GLU A 152 7.97 1.05 -11.58
CA GLU A 152 8.94 1.78 -12.37
C GLU A 152 8.27 2.88 -13.22
N GLN A 153 7.19 2.55 -13.91
CA GLN A 153 6.40 3.51 -14.67
C GLN A 153 5.80 4.62 -13.79
N ALA A 154 5.31 4.28 -12.60
CA ALA A 154 4.77 5.28 -11.69
C ALA A 154 5.85 6.25 -11.20
N ILE A 155 7.07 5.77 -10.93
CA ILE A 155 8.21 6.61 -10.57
C ILE A 155 8.61 7.50 -11.76
N GLU A 156 8.76 6.94 -12.96
CA GLU A 156 9.13 7.66 -14.17
C GLU A 156 8.13 8.77 -14.53
N GLN A 157 6.84 8.50 -14.36
CA GLN A 157 5.78 9.44 -14.74
C GLN A 157 5.47 10.48 -13.67
N LYS A 158 5.61 10.13 -12.38
CA LYS A 158 5.15 10.98 -11.28
C LYS A 158 6.26 11.40 -10.32
N GLY A 159 7.46 10.84 -10.43
CA GLY A 159 8.61 11.21 -9.60
C GLY A 159 8.47 10.80 -8.13
N PHE A 160 7.74 9.72 -7.81
CA PHE A 160 7.65 9.22 -6.43
C PHE A 160 9.04 8.85 -5.91
N ASP A 161 9.40 9.38 -4.75
CA ASP A 161 10.74 9.29 -4.18
C ASP A 161 10.83 8.40 -2.94
N ASP A 162 9.70 7.86 -2.45
CA ASP A 162 9.68 6.92 -1.33
C ASP A 162 8.51 5.94 -1.43
N MET A 163 8.54 4.88 -0.59
CA MET A 163 7.49 3.89 -0.50
C MET A 163 7.12 3.57 0.94
N LEU A 164 5.84 3.25 1.16
CA LEU A 164 5.33 2.64 2.38
C LEU A 164 5.05 1.17 2.13
N ILE A 165 5.28 0.36 3.14
CA ILE A 165 4.93 -1.08 3.15
C ILE A 165 3.97 -1.30 4.31
N ILE A 166 2.70 -1.55 3.99
CA ILE A 166 1.60 -1.61 4.95
C ILE A 166 1.13 -3.06 5.10
N PRO A 167 1.04 -3.62 6.33
CA PRO A 167 0.67 -5.02 6.54
C PRO A 167 -0.81 -5.34 6.32
N GLY A 168 -1.69 -4.37 6.21
CA GLY A 168 -3.14 -4.60 6.16
C GLY A 168 -3.74 -4.96 7.53
N ASN A 169 -5.05 -4.89 7.64
CA ASN A 169 -5.84 -5.30 8.81
C ASN A 169 -5.43 -4.72 10.18
N ILE A 170 -4.68 -3.62 10.20
CA ILE A 170 -4.35 -2.96 11.47
C ILE A 170 -5.53 -2.06 11.86
N PRO A 171 -6.18 -2.31 13.01
CA PRO A 171 -7.23 -1.43 13.50
C PRO A 171 -6.71 -0.01 13.72
N LEU A 172 -7.47 1.00 13.31
CA LEU A 172 -7.09 2.40 13.52
C LEU A 172 -6.88 2.76 14.99
N THR A 173 -7.62 2.13 15.89
CA THR A 173 -7.44 2.26 17.35
C THR A 173 -6.09 1.74 17.79
N GLU A 174 -5.64 0.62 17.24
CA GLU A 174 -4.32 0.06 17.51
C GLU A 174 -3.19 0.98 16.99
N LEU A 175 -3.33 1.52 15.76
CA LEU A 175 -2.37 2.49 15.22
C LEU A 175 -2.29 3.74 16.11
N LYS A 176 -3.43 4.27 16.57
CA LYS A 176 -3.47 5.39 17.50
C LYS A 176 -2.69 5.12 18.78
N ASP A 177 -2.87 3.95 19.35
CA ASP A 177 -2.27 3.58 20.63
C ASP A 177 -0.78 3.27 20.52
N LYS A 178 -0.37 2.61 19.42
CA LYS A 178 1.01 2.16 19.20
C LYS A 178 1.91 3.19 18.49
N LEU A 179 1.34 4.02 17.61
CA LEU A 179 2.06 5.06 16.87
C LEU A 179 1.80 6.45 17.45
N THR A 180 2.01 6.60 18.75
CA THR A 180 1.84 7.91 19.42
C THR A 180 2.80 8.94 18.86
N MET A 181 2.28 10.14 18.59
CA MET A 181 3.10 11.34 18.31
C MET A 181 3.52 12.01 19.64
N GLU A 182 4.40 13.01 19.60
CA GLU A 182 4.98 13.64 20.78
C GLU A 182 3.96 13.95 21.90
N ASN A 183 2.91 14.71 21.59
CA ASN A 183 1.81 15.03 22.50
C ASN A 183 0.51 14.27 22.14
N GLY A 184 0.62 13.16 21.40
CA GLY A 184 -0.50 12.31 21.01
C GLY A 184 -1.33 12.88 19.86
N TYR A 185 -2.60 12.48 19.82
CA TYR A 185 -3.56 12.88 18.81
C TYR A 185 -4.57 13.90 19.37
N TRP A 186 -4.85 14.93 18.60
CA TRP A 186 -6.01 15.76 18.85
C TRP A 186 -7.15 15.37 17.91
N GLU A 187 -8.30 15.08 18.48
CA GLU A 187 -9.49 14.66 17.77
C GLU A 187 -10.56 15.75 17.85
N SER A 188 -11.06 16.20 16.70
CA SER A 188 -12.15 17.18 16.68
C SER A 188 -13.46 16.63 17.25
N SER A 189 -14.36 17.52 17.66
CA SER A 189 -15.71 17.11 18.08
C SER A 189 -16.45 16.34 17.00
N SER A 190 -16.33 16.77 15.75
CA SER A 190 -16.96 16.11 14.61
C SER A 190 -16.40 14.70 14.32
N PHE A 191 -15.12 14.46 14.57
CA PHE A 191 -14.53 13.12 14.48
C PHE A 191 -15.00 12.24 15.64
N LYS A 192 -15.08 12.81 16.86
CA LYS A 192 -15.59 12.11 18.06
C LYS A 192 -17.07 11.73 17.93
N GLU A 193 -17.90 12.57 17.32
CA GLU A 193 -19.29 12.28 17.00
C GLU A 193 -19.44 11.03 16.10
N GLY A 194 -18.47 10.77 15.21
CA GLY A 194 -18.36 9.57 14.38
C GLY A 194 -17.73 8.37 15.08
N ASN A 195 -17.65 8.36 16.42
CA ASN A 195 -16.99 7.34 17.23
C ASN A 195 -15.46 7.27 17.05
N SER A 196 -14.83 8.41 16.74
CA SER A 196 -13.37 8.56 16.67
C SER A 196 -12.72 7.52 15.73
N PHE A 197 -11.58 7.00 16.12
CA PHE A 197 -10.84 5.97 15.38
C PHE A 197 -11.62 4.65 15.22
N ALA A 198 -12.46 4.29 16.21
CA ALA A 198 -13.25 3.06 16.14
C ALA A 198 -14.38 3.11 15.11
N GLY A 199 -14.90 4.30 14.82
CA GLY A 199 -15.97 4.51 13.84
C GLY A 199 -15.49 4.96 12.46
N ALA A 200 -14.19 5.19 12.29
CA ALA A 200 -13.63 5.59 11.02
C ALA A 200 -13.49 4.39 10.08
N VAL A 201 -13.99 4.52 8.86
CA VAL A 201 -13.99 3.46 7.84
C VAL A 201 -13.13 3.88 6.67
N SER A 202 -12.10 3.09 6.41
CA SER A 202 -11.19 3.22 5.28
C SER A 202 -11.46 2.13 4.24
N LEU A 203 -11.29 2.45 2.97
CA LEU A 203 -11.39 1.46 1.89
C LEU A 203 -10.05 0.71 1.73
N ASN A 204 -10.13 -0.58 1.32
CA ASN A 204 -8.98 -1.41 0.92
C ASN A 204 -7.86 -1.54 1.98
N THR A 205 -8.21 -1.59 3.27
CA THR A 205 -7.22 -1.70 4.36
C THR A 205 -6.95 -3.12 4.83
N ASP A 206 -7.65 -4.11 4.29
CA ASP A 206 -7.62 -5.52 4.70
C ASP A 206 -6.43 -6.31 4.16
N LYS A 207 -5.71 -5.78 3.16
CA LYS A 207 -4.59 -6.47 2.50
C LYS A 207 -3.26 -5.76 2.70
N PRO A 208 -2.15 -6.52 2.72
CA PRO A 208 -0.83 -5.92 2.59
C PRO A 208 -0.71 -5.14 1.28
N ARG A 209 -0.01 -4.02 1.30
CA ARG A 209 0.16 -3.16 0.12
C ARG A 209 1.46 -2.37 0.14
N ILE A 210 1.93 -2.01 -1.05
CA ILE A 210 3.01 -1.08 -1.27
C ILE A 210 2.40 0.23 -1.76
N ILE A 211 2.79 1.36 -1.19
CA ILE A 211 2.31 2.69 -1.57
C ILE A 211 3.50 3.55 -1.95
N LEU A 212 3.56 3.99 -3.19
CA LEU A 212 4.52 5.01 -3.62
C LEU A 212 3.98 6.40 -3.29
N TYR A 213 4.84 7.29 -2.80
CA TYR A 213 4.47 8.65 -2.43
C TYR A 213 5.67 9.59 -2.50
N HIS A 214 5.44 10.89 -2.30
CA HIS A 214 6.50 11.90 -2.17
C HIS A 214 6.76 12.21 -0.69
N LYS A 215 8.02 12.14 -0.28
CA LYS A 215 8.49 12.46 1.07
C LYS A 215 8.69 13.98 1.29
N LYS A 216 7.76 14.78 0.78
CA LYS A 216 7.79 16.24 0.78
C LYS A 216 6.44 16.83 1.18
N THR A 217 6.38 18.10 1.53
CA THR A 217 5.10 18.80 1.75
C THR A 217 4.32 18.91 0.45
N LEU A 218 2.99 19.04 0.51
CA LEU A 218 2.16 19.14 -0.71
C LEU A 218 2.56 20.30 -1.64
N PRO A 219 2.85 21.53 -1.14
CA PRO A 219 3.34 22.60 -2.00
C PRO A 219 4.68 22.31 -2.66
N GLU A 220 5.60 21.61 -1.97
CA GLU A 220 6.88 21.18 -2.55
C GLU A 220 6.66 20.15 -3.65
N VAL A 221 5.80 19.15 -3.43
CA VAL A 221 5.43 18.17 -4.45
C VAL A 221 4.89 18.87 -5.70
N GLN A 222 3.93 19.78 -5.55
CA GLN A 222 3.36 20.53 -6.67
C GLN A 222 4.42 21.36 -7.42
N ALA A 223 5.29 22.05 -6.68
CA ALA A 223 6.31 22.91 -7.26
C ALA A 223 7.36 22.10 -8.05
N GLU A 224 7.77 20.95 -7.52
CA GLU A 224 8.84 20.16 -8.12
C GLU A 224 8.36 19.22 -9.24
N THR A 225 7.17 18.63 -9.07
CA THR A 225 6.68 17.61 -10.00
C THR A 225 5.62 18.12 -10.97
N GLY A 226 5.01 19.28 -10.70
CA GLY A 226 3.86 19.78 -11.45
C GLY A 226 2.58 18.98 -11.22
N LEU A 227 2.59 17.96 -10.36
CA LEU A 227 1.39 17.18 -10.04
C LEU A 227 0.37 18.07 -9.34
N ASP A 228 -0.90 17.93 -9.70
CA ASP A 228 -1.97 18.60 -8.98
C ASP A 228 -2.21 17.90 -7.64
N VAL A 229 -1.82 18.56 -6.56
CA VAL A 229 -2.09 18.13 -5.19
C VAL A 229 -3.46 18.60 -4.69
N HIS A 230 -4.29 19.14 -5.58
CA HIS A 230 -5.66 19.56 -5.31
C HIS A 230 -5.82 20.39 -4.03
N LEU A 231 -4.94 21.37 -3.83
CA LEU A 231 -5.03 22.27 -2.68
C LEU A 231 -6.35 23.06 -2.69
N ASN A 232 -6.90 23.28 -1.50
CA ASN A 232 -8.09 24.11 -1.32
C ASN A 232 -9.36 23.60 -2.05
N ILE A 233 -9.54 22.28 -2.15
CA ILE A 233 -10.78 21.66 -2.63
C ILE A 233 -11.75 21.38 -1.48
N THR A 234 -13.03 21.15 -1.81
CA THR A 234 -13.99 20.70 -0.81
C THR A 234 -13.78 19.22 -0.44
N ALA A 235 -14.24 18.82 0.75
CA ALA A 235 -14.26 17.41 1.14
C ALA A 235 -15.04 16.54 0.11
N GLY A 236 -16.12 17.10 -0.48
CA GLY A 236 -16.91 16.43 -1.51
C GLY A 236 -16.16 16.22 -2.81
N ASP A 237 -15.33 17.18 -3.22
CA ASP A 237 -14.50 17.03 -4.43
C ASP A 237 -13.36 16.03 -4.17
N ALA A 238 -12.74 16.07 -2.99
CA ALA A 238 -11.76 15.06 -2.59
C ALA A 238 -12.38 13.64 -2.59
N LEU A 239 -13.58 13.49 -2.06
CA LEU A 239 -14.30 12.20 -2.09
C LEU A 239 -14.56 11.69 -3.51
N LYS A 240 -14.90 12.58 -4.45
CA LYS A 240 -15.07 12.18 -5.87
C LYS A 240 -13.76 11.67 -6.47
N LEU A 241 -12.64 12.35 -6.18
CA LEU A 241 -11.30 11.88 -6.62
C LEU A 241 -11.01 10.48 -6.09
N PHE A 242 -11.29 10.23 -4.80
CA PHE A 242 -11.07 8.91 -4.18
C PHE A 242 -11.95 7.82 -4.79
N GLN A 243 -13.19 8.14 -5.17
CA GLN A 243 -14.09 7.20 -5.83
C GLN A 243 -13.67 6.89 -7.28
N GLN A 244 -13.12 7.88 -7.98
CA GLN A 244 -12.65 7.70 -9.36
C GLN A 244 -11.36 6.88 -9.44
N ASN A 245 -10.45 7.05 -8.47
CA ASN A 245 -9.13 6.44 -8.46
C ASN A 245 -8.78 5.91 -7.06
N PRO A 246 -9.45 4.85 -6.56
CA PRO A 246 -9.31 4.41 -5.18
C PRO A 246 -7.87 3.98 -4.83
N ASP A 247 -7.09 3.51 -5.83
CA ASP A 247 -5.72 3.04 -5.65
C ASP A 247 -4.67 4.16 -5.75
N GLN A 248 -5.10 5.42 -5.84
CA GLN A 248 -4.20 6.58 -5.92
C GLN A 248 -4.24 7.47 -4.67
N HIS A 249 -4.86 7.01 -3.58
CA HIS A 249 -5.11 7.84 -2.41
C HIS A 249 -4.88 7.09 -1.10
N MET A 250 -4.27 7.79 -0.16
CA MET A 250 -4.00 7.27 1.18
C MET A 250 -5.23 7.27 2.07
N THR A 251 -5.34 6.27 2.92
CA THR A 251 -6.29 6.20 4.02
C THR A 251 -5.72 6.86 5.28
N LEU A 252 -6.53 6.99 6.35
CA LEU A 252 -6.03 7.46 7.65
C LEU A 252 -4.96 6.53 8.23
N ALA A 253 -5.09 5.20 8.03
CA ALA A 253 -4.09 4.24 8.46
C ALA A 253 -2.74 4.47 7.76
N ASP A 254 -2.76 4.60 6.44
CA ASP A 254 -1.56 4.85 5.63
C ASP A 254 -0.87 6.15 6.05
N PHE A 255 -1.68 7.20 6.25
CA PHE A 255 -1.20 8.51 6.65
C PHE A 255 -0.52 8.49 8.02
N ILE A 256 -1.10 7.83 9.01
CA ILE A 256 -0.51 7.73 10.35
C ILE A 256 0.85 7.01 10.31
N ILE A 257 0.91 5.90 9.57
CA ILE A 257 2.15 5.13 9.40
C ILE A 257 3.20 5.97 8.66
N MET A 258 2.82 6.61 7.56
CA MET A 258 3.69 7.52 6.79
C MET A 258 4.25 8.63 7.66
N GLU A 259 3.39 9.38 8.32
CA GLU A 259 3.78 10.54 9.11
C GLU A 259 4.73 10.15 10.26
N ARG A 260 4.43 9.02 10.94
CA ARG A 260 5.28 8.51 12.00
C ARG A 260 6.63 8.01 11.47
N LYS A 261 6.64 7.28 10.36
CA LYS A 261 7.86 6.74 9.76
C LYS A 261 8.77 7.87 9.25
N VAL A 262 8.20 8.84 8.53
CA VAL A 262 8.97 9.99 8.02
C VAL A 262 9.55 10.81 9.17
N PHE A 263 8.77 11.04 10.23
CA PHE A 263 9.27 11.76 11.40
C PHE A 263 10.42 11.01 12.09
N GLU A 264 10.33 9.68 12.25
CA GLU A 264 11.45 8.89 12.83
C GLU A 264 12.72 8.94 11.98
N GLU A 265 12.60 9.01 10.65
CA GLU A 265 13.75 9.07 9.75
C GLU A 265 14.39 10.44 9.64
N SER A 266 13.59 11.49 9.64
CA SER A 266 14.05 12.86 9.29
C SER A 266 13.90 13.89 10.40
N GLY A 267 13.10 13.60 11.43
CA GLY A 267 12.69 14.58 12.43
C GLY A 267 11.74 15.65 11.89
N ILE A 268 11.17 15.45 10.69
CA ILE A 268 10.33 16.45 10.01
C ILE A 268 8.93 15.88 9.78
N HIS A 269 7.90 16.67 10.05
CA HIS A 269 6.53 16.39 9.71
C HIS A 269 6.19 16.94 8.32
N ILE A 270 5.86 16.06 7.37
CA ILE A 270 5.54 16.45 5.99
C ILE A 270 4.10 16.91 5.81
N SER A 271 3.26 16.72 6.82
CA SER A 271 1.85 17.15 6.83
C SER A 271 1.62 18.44 7.63
N ASP A 272 2.66 19.24 7.83
CA ASP A 272 2.65 20.46 8.64
C ASP A 272 1.58 21.46 8.18
N TRP A 273 0.69 21.82 9.10
CA TRP A 273 -0.39 22.79 8.89
C TRP A 273 0.13 24.15 8.41
N ASN A 274 1.21 24.64 9.02
CA ASN A 274 1.79 25.94 8.67
C ASN A 274 2.39 25.94 7.25
N LYS A 275 2.74 24.76 6.72
CA LYS A 275 3.23 24.57 5.36
C LYS A 275 2.10 24.23 4.37
N LYS A 276 0.84 24.38 4.75
CA LYS A 276 -0.34 24.03 3.94
C LYS A 276 -0.29 22.61 3.39
N SER A 277 0.15 21.65 4.21
CA SER A 277 0.39 20.27 3.80
C SER A 277 -0.53 19.26 4.51
N GLY A 278 -1.61 19.72 5.12
CA GLY A 278 -2.66 18.83 5.62
C GLY A 278 -3.35 18.08 4.49
N GLN A 279 -3.93 16.92 4.78
CA GLN A 279 -4.41 16.00 3.76
C GLN A 279 -5.83 15.53 3.99
N TRP A 280 -6.66 15.59 2.94
CA TRP A 280 -7.87 14.78 2.83
C TRP A 280 -7.49 13.31 2.65
N LEU A 281 -8.21 12.41 3.31
CA LEU A 281 -7.89 10.99 3.37
C LEU A 281 -9.07 10.15 2.89
N ASN A 282 -8.81 9.05 2.21
CA ASN A 282 -9.83 8.10 1.75
C ASN A 282 -10.39 7.30 2.94
N THR A 283 -10.93 8.02 3.91
CA THR A 283 -11.49 7.52 5.16
C THR A 283 -12.71 8.36 5.52
N LYS A 284 -13.77 7.68 5.92
CA LYS A 284 -15.01 8.32 6.37
C LYS A 284 -15.19 8.13 7.87
N SER A 285 -15.75 9.15 8.52
CA SER A 285 -16.26 9.09 9.88
C SER A 285 -17.74 9.54 9.83
N ALA A 286 -18.66 8.59 9.98
CA ALA A 286 -20.08 8.77 9.66
C ALA A 286 -20.27 9.30 8.22
N ALA A 287 -20.98 10.40 8.02
CA ALA A 287 -21.22 11.02 6.71
C ALA A 287 -20.14 12.05 6.31
N ARG A 288 -19.04 12.13 7.04
CA ARG A 288 -18.00 13.14 6.88
C ARG A 288 -16.73 12.52 6.29
N LEU A 289 -15.94 13.33 5.59
CA LEU A 289 -14.61 12.93 5.11
C LEU A 289 -13.56 13.30 6.15
N VAL A 290 -12.64 12.38 6.40
CA VAL A 290 -11.53 12.57 7.35
C VAL A 290 -10.39 13.35 6.69
N TYR A 291 -9.78 14.25 7.45
CA TYR A 291 -8.49 14.83 7.13
C TYR A 291 -7.56 14.82 8.34
N SER A 292 -6.27 14.93 8.07
CA SER A 292 -5.26 15.00 9.12
C SER A 292 -4.14 15.95 8.74
N CYS A 293 -3.50 16.53 9.77
CA CYS A 293 -2.34 17.40 9.63
C CYS A 293 -1.55 17.42 10.94
N TRP A 294 -0.27 17.70 10.84
CA TRP A 294 0.56 18.02 11.99
C TRP A 294 0.36 19.48 12.41
N ASN A 295 0.10 19.69 13.70
CA ASN A 295 0.08 21.03 14.28
C ASN A 295 1.37 21.29 15.07
N PRO A 296 2.32 22.06 14.54
CA PRO A 296 3.61 22.28 15.19
C PRO A 296 3.52 23.09 16.48
N SER A 297 2.48 23.92 16.65
CA SER A 297 2.29 24.71 17.87
C SER A 297 1.82 23.86 19.06
N ALA A 298 1.07 22.79 18.79
CA ALA A 298 0.57 21.86 19.79
C ALA A 298 1.44 20.60 19.92
N HIS A 299 2.35 20.36 18.99
CA HIS A 299 3.11 19.11 18.84
C HIS A 299 2.20 17.87 18.81
N GLN A 300 1.11 17.95 18.04
CA GLN A 300 0.08 16.92 17.95
C GLN A 300 -0.32 16.65 16.51
N LEU A 301 -0.66 15.41 16.22
CA LEU A 301 -1.35 15.07 14.99
C LEU A 301 -2.85 15.33 15.14
N TYR A 302 -3.36 16.26 14.34
CA TYR A 302 -4.79 16.59 14.30
C TYR A 302 -5.53 15.64 13.37
N VAL A 303 -6.57 14.99 13.89
CA VAL A 303 -7.51 14.19 13.11
C VAL A 303 -8.89 14.80 13.21
N ASN A 304 -9.46 15.11 12.07
CA ASN A 304 -10.74 15.79 11.96
C ASN A 304 -11.63 15.10 10.92
N ALA A 305 -12.92 15.38 10.97
CA ALA A 305 -13.89 14.94 9.97
C ALA A 305 -14.85 16.08 9.62
N ASP A 306 -14.96 16.40 8.34
CA ASP A 306 -15.73 17.53 7.87
C ASP A 306 -16.86 17.16 6.92
N ALA A 307 -17.90 18.00 6.93
CA ALA A 307 -18.99 17.92 5.98
C ALA A 307 -18.46 18.08 4.54
N LEU A 308 -19.10 17.41 3.59
CA LEU A 308 -18.65 17.38 2.19
C LEU A 308 -18.62 18.76 1.51
N THR A 309 -19.33 19.74 2.05
CA THR A 309 -19.33 21.13 1.56
C THR A 309 -18.15 21.95 2.07
N ASN A 310 -17.46 21.49 3.12
CA ASN A 310 -16.39 22.25 3.75
C ASN A 310 -15.11 22.24 2.90
N ARG A 311 -14.41 23.37 2.96
CA ARG A 311 -13.16 23.64 2.24
C ARG A 311 -12.14 24.23 3.20
N HIS A 312 -10.91 23.77 3.09
CA HIS A 312 -9.78 24.29 3.87
C HIS A 312 -8.60 24.65 2.97
N GLY A 313 -8.15 25.90 3.04
CA GLY A 313 -7.05 26.43 2.22
C GLY A 313 -5.68 25.78 2.48
N VAL A 314 -5.58 24.94 3.51
CA VAL A 314 -4.33 24.24 3.91
C VAL A 314 -4.39 22.74 3.65
N LEU A 315 -5.51 22.23 3.16
CA LEU A 315 -5.69 20.82 2.85
C LEU A 315 -5.61 20.57 1.35
N GLY A 316 -5.02 19.46 1.01
CA GLY A 316 -4.98 18.92 -0.35
C GLY A 316 -5.10 17.41 -0.36
N VAL A 317 -4.79 16.81 -1.49
CA VAL A 317 -4.73 15.36 -1.68
C VAL A 317 -3.32 14.99 -2.09
N ARG A 318 -2.66 14.14 -1.31
CA ARG A 318 -1.32 13.65 -1.66
C ARG A 318 -1.42 12.65 -2.82
N PRO A 319 -0.72 12.88 -3.91
CA PRO A 319 -0.56 11.85 -4.94
C PRO A 319 0.08 10.60 -4.35
N ALA A 320 -0.50 9.45 -4.64
CA ALA A 320 0.01 8.15 -4.24
C ALA A 320 -0.28 7.11 -5.32
N CYS A 321 0.35 5.96 -5.25
CA CYS A 321 0.04 4.81 -6.08
C CYS A 321 0.11 3.54 -5.22
N CYS A 322 -1.01 2.83 -5.07
CA CYS A 322 -1.14 1.67 -4.20
C CYS A 322 -1.15 0.39 -5.02
N PHE A 323 -0.37 -0.61 -4.59
CA PHE A 323 -0.29 -1.95 -5.17
C PHE A 323 -0.72 -2.97 -4.14
N TYR A 324 -1.71 -3.85 -4.50
CA TYR A 324 -2.35 -4.83 -3.61
C TYR A 324 -2.08 -6.26 -4.04
#